data_065257d9192cdbb7440b14bce70d9057
#
_entry.id   065257d9192cdbb7440b14bce70d9057
#
_cell.length_a   1.000
_cell.length_b   1.000
_cell.length_c   1.000
_cell.angle_alpha   90.00
_cell.angle_beta   90.00
_cell.angle_gamma   90.00
#
_symmetry.space_group_name_H-M   'P 1'
#
loop_
_entity.id
_entity.type
_entity.pdbx_description
1 polymer ?
#
loop_
_entity_poly.entity_id
_entity_poly.type
_entity_poly.pdbx_seq_one_letter_code
_entity_poly.pdbx_strand_id
1 'polypeptide(L)'
;DIEFLIATNPGASPGPLNKVASGGELSRISLALQVVATDTAISPTMIFDEVDVGIGGGVAEIVGDLLATLGGRSQVLVVTHQAQVAAKGLHHLLITKDGEDEVRSALSYLNDDDRVLEIGRMLGGAKLTDSTLAHAREMLEGI
;
A
#
# COMPACT_ATOMS: atom_id res chain seq x y z
N ASP A 1 32.07 -10.13 0.91
CA ASP A 1 30.65 -10.14 0.48
C ASP A 1 29.79 -9.76 1.65
N ILE A 2 28.76 -8.95 1.41
CA ILE A 2 27.75 -8.59 2.42
C ILE A 2 26.47 -9.32 2.04
N GLU A 3 25.86 -10.03 2.99
CA GLU A 3 24.62 -10.76 2.81
C GLU A 3 23.61 -10.29 3.87
N PHE A 4 22.39 -9.97 3.42
CA PHE A 4 21.27 -9.66 4.33
C PHE A 4 20.59 -10.96 4.77
N LEU A 5 20.49 -11.14 6.07
CA LEU A 5 19.78 -12.25 6.69
C LEU A 5 18.52 -11.75 7.39
N ILE A 6 17.43 -12.49 7.30
CA ILE A 6 16.17 -12.18 7.96
C ILE A 6 15.59 -13.40 8.66
N ALA A 7 14.97 -13.17 9.82
CA ALA A 7 14.08 -14.10 10.49
C ALA A 7 12.65 -13.62 10.31
N THR A 8 11.85 -14.31 9.51
CA THR A 8 10.46 -13.91 9.17
C THR A 8 9.46 -14.21 10.28
N ASN A 9 9.84 -15.07 11.24
CA ASN A 9 9.00 -15.41 12.40
C ASN A 9 9.80 -15.31 13.71
N PRO A 10 9.15 -14.93 14.81
CA PRO A 10 9.79 -14.99 16.13
C PRO A 10 10.34 -16.37 16.44
N GLY A 11 11.62 -16.44 16.79
CA GLY A 11 12.31 -17.70 17.10
C GLY A 11 12.84 -18.49 15.90
N ALA A 12 12.60 -18.04 14.67
CA ALA A 12 13.21 -18.64 13.49
C ALA A 12 14.70 -18.24 13.38
N SER A 13 15.53 -19.13 12.88
CA SER A 13 16.92 -18.79 12.55
C SER A 13 16.96 -17.87 11.35
N PRO A 14 17.80 -16.80 11.37
CA PRO A 14 17.99 -15.95 10.22
C PRO A 14 18.50 -16.73 9.00
N GLY A 15 17.87 -16.50 7.86
CA GLY A 15 18.26 -17.07 6.57
C GLY A 15 18.47 -16.00 5.52
N PRO A 16 19.14 -16.34 4.41
CA PRO A 16 19.36 -15.42 3.30
C PRO A 16 18.05 -14.84 2.77
N LEU A 17 18.00 -13.54 2.56
CA LEU A 17 16.80 -12.81 2.13
C LEU A 17 16.14 -13.41 0.88
N ASN A 18 16.95 -13.82 -0.09
CA ASN A 18 16.50 -14.40 -1.35
C ASN A 18 15.90 -15.82 -1.23
N LYS A 19 16.05 -16.47 -0.08
CA LYS A 19 15.53 -17.82 0.16
C LYS A 19 14.34 -17.86 1.11
N VAL A 20 14.14 -16.82 1.89
CA VAL A 20 13.21 -16.82 3.04
C VAL A 20 12.03 -15.90 2.82
N ALA A 21 12.19 -14.83 2.06
CA ALA A 21 11.17 -13.81 1.88
C ALA A 21 10.32 -14.04 0.62
N SER A 22 9.00 -13.87 0.76
CA SER A 22 8.05 -13.77 -0.35
C SER A 22 8.12 -12.38 -1.02
N GLY A 23 7.48 -12.20 -2.19
CA GLY A 23 7.43 -10.89 -2.86
C GLY A 23 6.91 -9.77 -1.97
N GLY A 24 5.80 -9.99 -1.28
CA GLY A 24 5.24 -9.00 -0.35
C GLY A 24 6.15 -8.73 0.86
N GLU A 25 6.84 -9.74 1.39
CA GLU A 25 7.83 -9.54 2.47
C GLU A 25 9.03 -8.73 1.98
N LEU A 26 9.53 -9.00 0.78
CA LEU A 26 10.62 -8.22 0.17
C LEU A 26 10.23 -6.77 -0.04
N SER A 27 9.01 -6.50 -0.52
CA SER A 27 8.48 -5.13 -0.70
C SER A 27 8.41 -4.38 0.64
N ARG A 28 7.95 -5.03 1.72
CA ARG A 28 7.91 -4.43 3.07
C ARG A 28 9.31 -4.20 3.66
N ILE A 29 10.24 -5.12 3.45
CA ILE A 29 11.64 -4.95 3.87
C ILE A 29 12.27 -3.77 3.12
N SER A 30 12.05 -3.68 1.81
CA SER A 30 12.51 -2.55 1.00
C SER A 30 11.94 -1.23 1.51
N LEU A 31 10.63 -1.18 1.80
CA LEU A 31 9.99 0.00 2.41
C LEU A 31 10.64 0.38 3.74
N ALA A 32 10.84 -0.58 4.64
CA ALA A 32 11.47 -0.32 5.93
C ALA A 32 12.90 0.21 5.78
N LEU A 33 13.68 -0.35 4.87
CA LEU A 33 15.03 0.12 4.57
C LEU A 33 15.03 1.53 3.99
N GLN A 34 14.09 1.86 3.09
CA GLN A 34 13.95 3.21 2.53
C GLN A 34 13.56 4.23 3.59
N VAL A 35 12.67 3.89 4.51
CA VAL A 35 12.28 4.78 5.63
C VAL A 35 13.46 5.04 6.56
N VAL A 36 14.29 4.02 6.85
CA VAL A 36 15.44 4.15 7.77
C VAL A 36 16.63 4.83 7.07
N ALA A 37 16.86 4.57 5.78
CA ALA A 37 18.01 5.07 5.04
C ALA A 37 17.86 6.52 4.54
N THR A 38 16.89 7.27 5.02
CA THR A 38 16.45 8.57 4.48
C THR A 38 17.49 9.69 4.46
N ASP A 39 18.67 9.50 5.01
CA ASP A 39 19.69 10.55 5.05
C ASP A 39 20.73 10.48 3.93
N THR A 40 20.78 9.42 3.13
CA THR A 40 21.93 9.17 2.24
C THR A 40 21.67 9.22 0.74
N ALA A 41 20.49 8.89 0.26
CA ALA A 41 20.09 9.03 -1.15
C ALA A 41 18.58 8.91 -1.30
N ILE A 42 17.87 10.01 -1.48
CA ILE A 42 16.43 10.00 -1.73
C ILE A 42 16.21 9.71 -3.21
N SER A 43 15.59 8.59 -3.53
CA SER A 43 15.05 8.37 -4.87
C SER A 43 13.89 9.34 -5.10
N PRO A 44 13.90 10.12 -6.21
CA PRO A 44 12.85 11.11 -6.46
C PRO A 44 11.47 10.49 -6.64
N THR A 45 11.40 9.27 -7.17
CA THR A 45 10.16 8.50 -7.35
C THR A 45 10.39 7.05 -6.97
N MET A 46 9.47 6.51 -6.17
CA MET A 46 9.47 5.11 -5.74
C MET A 46 8.13 4.47 -6.07
N ILE A 47 8.16 3.23 -6.51
CA ILE A 47 6.96 2.45 -6.84
C ILE A 47 6.96 1.21 -5.95
N PHE A 48 5.88 1.02 -5.19
CA PHE A 48 5.66 -0.15 -4.36
C PHE A 48 4.47 -0.94 -4.91
N ASP A 49 4.73 -2.19 -5.25
CA ASP A 49 3.74 -3.17 -5.65
C ASP A 49 3.79 -4.34 -4.66
N GLU A 50 2.63 -4.98 -4.43
CA GLU A 50 2.49 -6.13 -3.52
C GLU A 50 2.92 -5.88 -2.05
N VAL A 51 3.11 -4.62 -1.61
CA VAL A 51 3.55 -4.30 -0.25
C VAL A 51 2.53 -4.71 0.82
N ASP A 52 1.28 -4.81 0.45
CA ASP A 52 0.13 -5.18 1.29
C ASP A 52 -0.35 -6.63 1.09
N VAL A 53 0.34 -7.42 0.28
CA VAL A 53 0.00 -8.83 0.09
C VAL A 53 0.23 -9.63 1.37
N GLY A 54 -0.79 -10.39 1.77
CA GLY A 54 -0.74 -11.26 2.94
C GLY A 54 -0.82 -10.54 4.30
N ILE A 55 -1.15 -9.25 4.30
CA ILE A 55 -1.41 -8.47 5.51
C ILE A 55 -2.83 -7.89 5.49
N GLY A 56 -3.29 -7.43 6.63
CA GLY A 56 -4.59 -6.75 6.78
C GLY A 56 -4.70 -6.07 8.13
N GLY A 57 -5.83 -5.39 8.37
CA GLY A 57 -6.10 -4.70 9.63
C GLY A 57 -4.98 -3.74 10.05
N GLY A 58 -4.56 -3.83 11.31
CA GLY A 58 -3.57 -2.91 11.87
C GLY A 58 -2.18 -2.96 11.20
N VAL A 59 -1.79 -4.10 10.61
CA VAL A 59 -0.51 -4.18 9.88
C VAL A 59 -0.57 -3.39 8.57
N ALA A 60 -1.69 -3.44 7.86
CA ALA A 60 -1.90 -2.65 6.65
C ALA A 60 -1.91 -1.14 6.96
N GLU A 61 -2.46 -0.74 8.11
CA GLU A 61 -2.42 0.64 8.57
C GLU A 61 -0.98 1.12 8.83
N ILE A 62 -0.17 0.33 9.55
CA ILE A 62 1.26 0.65 9.78
C ILE A 62 2.01 0.79 8.45
N VAL A 63 1.77 -0.10 7.49
CA VAL A 63 2.38 -0.01 6.15
C VAL A 63 1.95 1.28 5.45
N GLY A 64 0.67 1.64 5.53
CA GLY A 64 0.15 2.90 4.99
C GLY A 64 0.84 4.13 5.60
N ASP A 65 1.01 4.16 6.93
CA ASP A 65 1.68 5.25 7.64
C ASP A 65 3.16 5.40 7.24
N LEU A 66 3.86 4.27 7.06
CA LEU A 66 5.24 4.29 6.57
C LEU A 66 5.34 4.83 5.14
N LEU A 67 4.42 4.44 4.26
CA LEU A 67 4.34 4.94 2.88
C LEU A 67 4.03 6.44 2.85
N ALA A 68 3.09 6.91 3.68
CA ALA A 68 2.76 8.33 3.83
C ALA A 68 3.97 9.13 4.34
N THR A 69 4.71 8.61 5.32
CA THR A 69 5.95 9.22 5.83
C THR A 69 6.98 9.39 4.71
N LEU A 70 7.15 8.36 3.89
CA LEU A 70 8.05 8.38 2.74
C LEU A 70 7.58 9.37 1.67
N GLY A 71 6.25 9.43 1.44
CA GLY A 71 5.60 10.36 0.53
C GLY A 71 5.78 11.85 0.86
N GLY A 72 6.05 12.17 2.13
CA GLY A 72 6.40 13.53 2.56
C GLY A 72 7.77 14.02 2.05
N ARG A 73 8.60 13.12 1.52
CA ARG A 73 9.98 13.41 1.07
C ARG A 73 10.24 13.07 -0.39
N SER A 74 9.44 12.17 -0.97
CA SER A 74 9.59 11.66 -2.33
C SER A 74 8.22 11.40 -2.95
N GLN A 75 8.15 11.33 -4.28
CA GLN A 75 6.97 10.80 -4.94
C GLN A 75 6.87 9.30 -4.71
N VAL A 76 5.78 8.85 -4.09
CA VAL A 76 5.54 7.44 -3.81
C VAL A 76 4.28 7.00 -4.55
N LEU A 77 4.41 6.01 -5.42
CA LEU A 77 3.31 5.35 -6.12
C LEU A 77 3.11 3.97 -5.49
N VAL A 78 1.89 3.66 -5.09
CA VAL A 78 1.57 2.40 -4.42
C VAL A 78 0.43 1.71 -5.16
N VAL A 79 0.63 0.45 -5.53
CA VAL A 79 -0.43 -0.42 -6.01
C VAL A 79 -0.94 -1.21 -4.80
N THR A 80 -2.22 -1.03 -4.46
CA THR A 80 -2.82 -1.62 -3.26
C THR A 80 -4.25 -2.06 -3.49
N HIS A 81 -4.68 -3.08 -2.78
CA HIS A 81 -6.07 -3.52 -2.66
C HIS A 81 -6.62 -3.34 -1.23
N GLN A 82 -5.80 -2.83 -0.30
CA GLN A 82 -6.17 -2.60 1.09
C GLN A 82 -6.65 -1.15 1.30
N ALA A 83 -7.87 -0.99 1.79
CA ALA A 83 -8.45 0.32 2.10
C ALA A 83 -7.57 1.12 3.08
N GLN A 84 -6.97 0.45 4.07
CA GLN A 84 -6.09 1.05 5.07
C GLN A 84 -4.84 1.69 4.44
N VAL A 85 -4.29 1.08 3.40
CA VAL A 85 -3.16 1.63 2.66
C VAL A 85 -3.61 2.74 1.72
N ALA A 86 -4.68 2.50 0.96
CA ALA A 86 -5.20 3.47 -0.01
C ALA A 86 -5.64 4.78 0.65
N ALA A 87 -6.26 4.70 1.84
CA ALA A 87 -6.71 5.88 2.57
C ALA A 87 -5.56 6.82 2.95
N LYS A 88 -4.35 6.33 3.18
CA LYS A 88 -3.18 7.16 3.55
C LYS A 88 -2.55 7.91 2.38
N GLY A 89 -2.98 7.64 1.13
CA GLY A 89 -2.51 8.38 -0.05
C GLY A 89 -3.11 9.77 -0.14
N LEU A 90 -2.30 10.78 -0.51
CA LEU A 90 -2.80 12.14 -0.80
C LEU A 90 -3.65 12.16 -2.07
N HIS A 91 -3.32 11.31 -3.03
CA HIS A 91 -3.99 11.20 -4.32
C HIS A 91 -4.39 9.75 -4.57
N HIS A 92 -5.48 9.56 -5.32
CA HIS A 92 -5.99 8.24 -5.62
C HIS A 92 -6.26 8.11 -7.13
N LEU A 93 -5.66 7.08 -7.72
CA LEU A 93 -5.85 6.70 -9.11
C LEU A 93 -6.59 5.35 -9.13
N LEU A 94 -7.80 5.34 -9.68
CA LEU A 94 -8.58 4.13 -9.86
C LEU A 94 -8.26 3.49 -11.21
N ILE A 95 -7.93 2.20 -11.19
CA ILE A 95 -7.74 1.41 -12.40
C ILE A 95 -8.99 0.55 -12.60
N THR A 96 -9.64 0.74 -13.74
CA THR A 96 -10.77 -0.10 -14.18
C THR A 96 -10.37 -0.91 -15.41
N LYS A 97 -10.97 -2.09 -15.54
CA LYS A 97 -10.81 -2.96 -16.71
C LYS A 97 -12.18 -3.19 -17.33
N ASP A 98 -12.32 -2.84 -18.59
CA ASP A 98 -13.52 -3.02 -19.37
C ASP A 98 -13.24 -3.90 -20.60
N GLY A 99 -14.25 -4.65 -21.04
CA GLY A 99 -14.23 -5.49 -22.23
C GLY A 99 -14.16 -6.98 -21.94
N GLU A 100 -14.98 -7.77 -22.66
CA GLU A 100 -14.99 -9.23 -22.57
C GLU A 100 -13.98 -9.84 -23.56
N ASP A 101 -13.90 -9.30 -24.79
CA ASP A 101 -13.00 -9.81 -25.84
C ASP A 101 -11.69 -9.03 -25.95
N GLU A 102 -11.72 -7.73 -25.70
CA GLU A 102 -10.56 -6.86 -25.70
C GLU A 102 -10.49 -6.09 -24.38
N VAL A 103 -9.66 -6.57 -23.46
CA VAL A 103 -9.52 -5.94 -22.13
C VAL A 103 -8.79 -4.61 -22.27
N ARG A 104 -9.49 -3.51 -21.98
CA ARG A 104 -8.92 -2.16 -21.91
C ARG A 104 -8.84 -1.72 -20.45
N SER A 105 -7.68 -1.24 -20.07
CA SER A 105 -7.50 -0.62 -18.75
C SER A 105 -7.65 0.90 -18.88
N ALA A 106 -8.46 1.48 -18.01
CA ALA A 106 -8.60 2.93 -17.86
C ALA A 106 -8.09 3.35 -16.49
N LEU A 107 -7.50 4.54 -16.42
CA LEU A 107 -6.99 5.13 -15.20
C LEU A 107 -7.70 6.45 -14.97
N SER A 108 -8.33 6.62 -13.81
CA SER A 108 -9.08 7.80 -13.43
C SER A 108 -8.56 8.39 -12.12
N TYR A 109 -8.35 9.70 -12.11
CA TYR A 109 -8.05 10.43 -10.88
C TYR A 109 -9.35 10.65 -10.09
N LEU A 110 -9.36 10.28 -8.81
CA LEU A 110 -10.52 10.43 -7.95
C LEU A 110 -10.48 11.76 -7.21
N ASN A 111 -11.61 12.48 -7.20
CA ASN A 111 -11.85 13.61 -6.29
C ASN A 111 -12.17 13.09 -4.88
N ASP A 112 -12.37 13.99 -3.91
CA ASP A 112 -12.56 13.60 -2.51
C ASP A 112 -13.84 12.77 -2.31
N ASP A 113 -14.94 13.10 -2.98
CA ASP A 113 -16.20 12.34 -2.88
C ASP A 113 -16.04 10.94 -3.49
N ASP A 114 -15.41 10.85 -4.66
CA ASP A 114 -15.15 9.58 -5.33
C ASP A 114 -14.16 8.71 -4.53
N ARG A 115 -13.21 9.32 -3.82
CA ARG A 115 -12.30 8.61 -2.89
C ARG A 115 -13.08 7.95 -1.74
N VAL A 116 -14.06 8.65 -1.15
CA VAL A 116 -14.92 8.07 -0.11
C VAL A 116 -15.67 6.85 -0.63
N LEU A 117 -16.23 6.95 -1.84
CA LEU A 117 -16.94 5.84 -2.47
C LEU A 117 -16.01 4.64 -2.73
N GLU A 118 -14.80 4.88 -3.25
CA GLU A 118 -13.86 3.81 -3.56
C GLU A 118 -13.31 3.15 -2.29
N ILE A 119 -12.92 3.91 -1.26
CA ILE A 119 -12.52 3.34 0.05
C ILE A 119 -13.68 2.54 0.64
N GLY A 120 -14.91 3.06 0.57
CA GLY A 120 -16.11 2.33 1.01
C GLY A 120 -16.29 1.01 0.24
N ARG A 121 -16.07 1.00 -1.08
CA ARG A 121 -16.10 -0.22 -1.90
C ARG A 121 -15.02 -1.22 -1.50
N MET A 122 -13.81 -0.75 -1.21
CA MET A 122 -12.69 -1.58 -0.76
C MET A 122 -12.96 -2.22 0.62
N LEU A 123 -13.69 -1.53 1.50
CA LEU A 123 -14.07 -2.02 2.84
C LEU A 123 -15.23 -3.01 2.81
N GLY A 124 -16.29 -2.68 2.08
CA GLY A 124 -17.59 -3.39 2.13
C GLY A 124 -17.93 -4.19 0.87
N GLY A 125 -17.09 -4.19 -0.15
CA GLY A 125 -17.38 -4.80 -1.45
C GLY A 125 -18.45 -4.03 -2.23
N ALA A 126 -19.30 -4.74 -2.98
CA ALA A 126 -20.26 -4.13 -3.89
C ALA A 126 -21.43 -3.39 -3.19
N LYS A 127 -21.67 -3.65 -1.89
CA LYS A 127 -22.78 -3.06 -1.14
C LYS A 127 -22.28 -1.94 -0.23
N LEU A 128 -22.44 -0.71 -0.68
CA LEU A 128 -22.17 0.49 0.10
C LEU A 128 -23.31 0.76 1.07
N THR A 129 -23.01 0.79 2.37
CA THR A 129 -23.94 1.18 3.43
C THR A 129 -23.53 2.53 4.01
N ASP A 130 -24.44 3.23 4.68
CA ASP A 130 -24.13 4.50 5.34
C ASP A 130 -23.00 4.34 6.37
N SER A 131 -22.96 3.22 7.10
CA SER A 131 -21.90 2.93 8.06
C SER A 131 -20.54 2.70 7.37
N THR A 132 -20.53 2.03 6.21
CA THR A 132 -19.30 1.82 5.42
C THR A 132 -18.75 3.15 4.91
N LEU A 133 -19.63 4.04 4.41
CA LEU A 133 -19.25 5.37 3.94
C LEU A 133 -18.79 6.28 5.08
N ALA A 134 -19.41 6.20 6.26
CA ALA A 134 -18.97 6.93 7.44
C ALA A 134 -17.56 6.50 7.85
N HIS A 135 -17.30 5.19 7.90
CA HIS A 135 -15.98 4.66 8.21
C HIS A 135 -14.93 5.04 7.15
N ALA A 136 -15.29 5.03 5.86
CA ALA A 136 -14.40 5.47 4.79
C ALA A 136 -14.00 6.96 4.95
N ARG A 137 -14.92 7.84 5.36
CA ARG A 137 -14.63 9.24 5.66
C ARG A 137 -13.68 9.38 6.84
N GLU A 138 -13.94 8.68 7.95
CA GLU A 138 -13.05 8.67 9.12
C GLU A 138 -11.62 8.28 8.75
N MET A 139 -11.45 7.26 7.90
CA MET A 139 -10.13 6.82 7.44
C MET A 139 -9.41 7.89 6.60
N LEU A 140 -10.15 8.65 5.80
CA LEU A 140 -9.60 9.72 4.95
C LEU A 140 -9.33 11.02 5.73
N GLU A 141 -10.06 11.31 6.81
CA GLU A 141 -9.88 12.49 7.67
C GLU A 141 -8.70 12.32 8.66
N GLY A 142 -8.27 11.12 8.92
CA GLY A 142 -7.16 10.79 9.83
C GLY A 142 -5.76 10.95 9.22
N ILE A 143 -5.64 11.66 8.09
CA ILE A 143 -4.37 11.91 7.37
C ILE A 143 -3.73 13.22 7.85
#